data_f8f143805d27a589b37996ed21d6a149
#
_entry.id   f8f143805d27a589b37996ed21d6a149
#
_cell.length_a   1.000
_cell.length_b   1.000
_cell.length_c   1.000
_cell.angle_alpha   90.00
_cell.angle_beta   90.00
_cell.angle_gamma   90.00
#
_symmetry.space_group_name_H-M   'P 1'
#
loop_
_entity.id
_entity.type
_entity.pdbx_description
1 polymer ?
#
loop_
_entity_poly.entity_id
_entity_poly.type
_entity_poly.pdbx_seq_one_letter_code
_entity_poly.pdbx_strand_id
1 'polypeptide(L)'
;MIAEEGFFMIRDLHNQGYNNSDISRITGLNRRTVRKYLAADELPKKQKRTGKHSKLDPFKDYITERITTYPLTAWRIHREIKEKGYTGGYTILKDYIRTIRPQYLTPAILRFETPPGKQMQVDWGECGSHEVDGRKRKIYCFSAILGYSRMRYMEFTLSTDVYTLIQCHKNAFDYFGGIPDEILYDNIKTVIIKRAIRARDHTWNAKFEDFFTHHGFMPRVCKPYNPQTKGKVENSIKFMKKDFLLGNRFTSFPDMNQKLLQWCNRVNGEIHGSTHEIPYDRLKEEILTSLGLIKPYIIRREEPRRILRDSYFSYNGTLYSVPYQYAGQKALLELEATTITVKVGSEVICSHQMASPTVKKVRIKEHFTGLQKEVMANNSRKTQFAQDARHSQPFFEIVYPDVEERQLSTYDVFAGEVRP
;
A
#
# COMPACT_ATOMS: atom_id res chain seq x y z
N MET A 1 -21.98 -22.16 44.10
CA MET A 1 -23.25 -22.87 43.85
C MET A 1 -22.92 -24.10 43.05
N ILE A 2 -23.57 -25.23 43.39
CA ILE A 2 -23.39 -26.45 42.58
C ILE A 2 -24.28 -26.38 41.33
N ALA A 3 -23.89 -27.12 40.29
CA ALA A 3 -24.74 -27.31 39.12
C ALA A 3 -26.01 -28.07 39.45
N GLU A 4 -27.01 -28.01 38.61
CA GLU A 4 -28.31 -28.67 38.77
C GLU A 4 -28.17 -30.18 39.00
N GLU A 5 -27.29 -30.81 38.24
CA GLU A 5 -26.93 -32.24 38.39
C GLU A 5 -26.41 -32.58 39.77
N GLY A 6 -25.58 -31.71 40.38
CA GLY A 6 -25.09 -31.94 41.76
C GLY A 6 -26.14 -31.78 42.82
N PHE A 7 -27.18 -30.97 42.61
CA PHE A 7 -28.32 -30.82 43.48
C PHE A 7 -29.17 -32.11 43.50
N PHE A 8 -29.49 -32.62 42.33
CA PHE A 8 -30.24 -33.86 42.20
C PHE A 8 -29.43 -35.07 42.73
N MET A 9 -28.15 -35.13 42.50
CA MET A 9 -27.25 -36.19 43.01
C MET A 9 -27.24 -36.22 44.53
N ILE A 10 -27.23 -35.09 45.24
CA ILE A 10 -27.30 -35.02 46.72
C ILE A 10 -28.61 -35.60 47.22
N ARG A 11 -29.73 -35.29 46.57
CA ARG A 11 -31.06 -35.79 46.96
C ARG A 11 -31.21 -37.26 46.66
N ASP A 12 -30.73 -37.73 45.55
CA ASP A 12 -30.78 -39.14 45.19
C ASP A 12 -29.99 -40.02 46.19
N LEU A 13 -28.77 -39.61 46.52
CA LEU A 13 -27.96 -40.29 47.55
C LEU A 13 -28.64 -40.26 48.91
N HIS A 14 -29.33 -39.17 49.28
CA HIS A 14 -30.09 -39.13 50.54
C HIS A 14 -31.28 -40.09 50.52
N ASN A 15 -32.01 -40.17 49.42
CA ASN A 15 -33.15 -41.11 49.25
C ASN A 15 -32.69 -42.57 49.24
N GLN A 16 -31.47 -42.83 48.82
CA GLN A 16 -30.80 -44.15 48.90
C GLN A 16 -30.32 -44.49 50.31
N GLY A 17 -30.56 -43.62 51.31
CA GLY A 17 -30.28 -43.86 52.74
C GLY A 17 -28.86 -43.45 53.19
N TYR A 18 -28.09 -42.74 52.37
CA TYR A 18 -26.79 -42.24 52.79
C TYR A 18 -26.92 -41.05 53.76
N ASN A 19 -26.09 -41.07 54.80
CA ASN A 19 -26.06 -39.94 55.74
C ASN A 19 -25.25 -38.75 55.18
N ASN A 20 -25.42 -37.55 55.76
CA ASN A 20 -24.75 -36.34 55.28
C ASN A 20 -23.24 -36.40 55.23
N SER A 21 -22.60 -37.28 56.01
CA SER A 21 -21.15 -37.46 55.99
C SER A 21 -20.71 -38.28 54.78
N ASP A 22 -21.46 -39.30 54.43
CA ASP A 22 -21.21 -40.15 53.29
C ASP A 22 -21.46 -39.42 51.98
N ILE A 23 -22.57 -38.67 51.91
CA ILE A 23 -22.87 -37.75 50.76
C ILE A 23 -21.77 -36.73 50.60
N SER A 24 -21.25 -36.16 51.68
CA SER A 24 -20.12 -35.20 51.63
C SER A 24 -18.86 -35.89 51.09
N ARG A 25 -18.59 -37.15 51.44
CA ARG A 25 -17.43 -37.89 50.96
C ARG A 25 -17.57 -38.29 49.49
N ILE A 26 -18.74 -38.74 49.08
CA ILE A 26 -19.03 -39.15 47.69
C ILE A 26 -19.00 -37.95 46.74
N THR A 27 -19.62 -36.85 47.14
CA THR A 27 -19.76 -35.64 46.28
C THR A 27 -18.59 -34.67 46.37
N GLY A 28 -17.67 -34.84 47.33
CA GLY A 28 -16.56 -33.91 47.60
C GLY A 28 -17.01 -32.56 48.18
N LEU A 29 -18.29 -32.41 48.52
CA LEU A 29 -18.85 -31.18 49.04
C LEU A 29 -18.78 -31.12 50.55
N ASN A 30 -18.64 -29.91 51.14
CA ASN A 30 -18.66 -29.74 52.59
C ASN A 30 -20.04 -30.15 53.16
N ARG A 31 -20.07 -30.84 54.34
CA ARG A 31 -21.31 -31.26 55.04
C ARG A 31 -22.31 -30.14 55.22
N ARG A 32 -21.85 -28.91 55.46
CA ARG A 32 -22.71 -27.72 55.58
C ARG A 32 -23.42 -27.42 54.27
N THR A 33 -22.75 -27.62 53.17
CA THR A 33 -23.29 -27.45 51.82
C THR A 33 -24.32 -28.53 51.51
N VAL A 34 -24.03 -29.79 51.81
CA VAL A 34 -24.95 -30.94 51.66
C VAL A 34 -26.23 -30.68 52.46
N ARG A 35 -26.13 -30.33 53.75
CA ARG A 35 -27.27 -30.01 54.59
C ARG A 35 -28.12 -28.85 54.07
N LYS A 36 -27.46 -27.81 53.55
CA LYS A 36 -28.13 -26.64 52.96
C LYS A 36 -28.97 -27.04 51.74
N TYR A 37 -28.44 -27.89 50.87
CA TYR A 37 -29.14 -28.31 49.65
C TYR A 37 -30.21 -29.38 49.91
N LEU A 38 -30.06 -30.21 50.93
CA LEU A 38 -31.13 -31.13 51.39
C LEU A 38 -32.31 -30.40 52.02
N ALA A 39 -32.06 -29.28 52.73
CA ALA A 39 -33.08 -28.46 53.32
C ALA A 39 -33.81 -27.51 52.37
N ALA A 40 -33.33 -27.41 51.13
CA ALA A 40 -33.96 -26.53 50.13
C ALA A 40 -34.88 -27.35 49.22
N ASP A 41 -36.17 -26.98 49.12
CA ASP A 41 -37.13 -27.68 48.26
C ASP A 41 -36.86 -27.54 46.77
N GLU A 42 -36.28 -26.42 46.39
CA GLU A 42 -35.84 -26.10 45.00
C GLU A 42 -34.39 -25.70 44.98
N LEU A 43 -33.78 -25.81 43.79
CA LEU A 43 -32.41 -25.33 43.57
C LEU A 43 -32.34 -23.83 43.88
N PRO A 44 -31.54 -23.36 44.86
CA PRO A 44 -31.46 -21.95 45.20
C PRO A 44 -31.03 -21.12 43.99
N LYS A 45 -31.95 -20.28 43.51
CA LYS A 45 -31.67 -19.35 42.38
C LYS A 45 -30.60 -18.36 42.80
N LYS A 46 -29.67 -18.10 41.91
CA LYS A 46 -28.61 -17.10 42.10
C LYS A 46 -29.28 -15.74 42.34
N GLN A 47 -29.23 -15.23 43.58
CA GLN A 47 -29.71 -13.87 43.82
C GLN A 47 -28.97 -12.91 42.92
N LYS A 48 -29.68 -12.27 41.99
CA LYS A 48 -29.15 -11.14 41.24
C LYS A 48 -28.81 -10.06 42.28
N ARG A 49 -27.51 -9.77 42.44
CA ARG A 49 -27.12 -8.61 43.25
C ARG A 49 -27.85 -7.40 42.66
N THR A 50 -28.66 -6.71 43.45
CA THR A 50 -29.21 -5.40 43.10
C THR A 50 -28.05 -4.53 42.67
N GLY A 51 -28.08 -4.06 41.42
CA GLY A 51 -26.95 -3.41 40.80
C GLY A 51 -26.52 -2.20 41.62
N LYS A 52 -25.24 -2.14 41.97
CA LYS A 52 -24.65 -0.90 42.50
C LYS A 52 -24.84 0.17 41.44
N HIS A 53 -25.36 1.35 41.83
CA HIS A 53 -25.46 2.50 40.92
C HIS A 53 -24.11 2.76 40.24
N SER A 54 -24.15 2.79 38.92
CA SER A 54 -22.95 3.05 38.14
C SER A 54 -22.72 4.56 38.04
N LYS A 55 -21.47 5.00 38.14
CA LYS A 55 -21.10 6.41 37.84
C LYS A 55 -21.56 6.87 36.45
N LEU A 56 -21.90 5.94 35.56
CA LEU A 56 -22.40 6.20 34.23
C LEU A 56 -23.90 6.47 34.17
N ASP A 57 -24.68 6.03 35.22
CA ASP A 57 -26.12 6.09 35.16
C ASP A 57 -26.70 7.48 34.88
N PRO A 58 -26.19 8.58 35.46
CA PRO A 58 -26.69 9.93 35.16
C PRO A 58 -26.45 10.39 33.70
N PHE A 59 -25.56 9.71 32.98
CA PHE A 59 -25.15 10.09 31.60
C PHE A 59 -25.76 9.17 30.54
N LYS A 60 -26.46 8.11 30.90
CA LYS A 60 -26.96 7.08 29.96
C LYS A 60 -27.91 7.66 28.91
N ASP A 61 -28.83 8.51 29.29
CA ASP A 61 -29.80 9.11 28.37
C ASP A 61 -29.10 10.00 27.38
N TYR A 62 -28.19 10.85 27.84
CA TYR A 62 -27.35 11.67 26.97
C TYR A 62 -26.50 10.83 26.00
N ILE A 63 -25.87 9.77 26.48
CA ILE A 63 -25.05 8.87 25.65
C ILE A 63 -25.91 8.21 24.57
N THR A 64 -27.12 7.74 24.95
CA THR A 64 -28.04 7.07 24.04
C THR A 64 -28.50 8.02 22.93
N GLU A 65 -28.94 9.22 23.30
CA GLU A 65 -29.33 10.26 22.35
C GLU A 65 -28.22 10.59 21.38
N ARG A 66 -27.00 10.84 21.88
CA ARG A 66 -25.84 11.22 21.06
C ARG A 66 -25.43 10.13 20.06
N ILE A 67 -25.48 8.86 20.48
CA ILE A 67 -25.10 7.72 19.62
C ILE A 67 -26.20 7.42 18.60
N THR A 68 -27.46 7.64 18.94
CA THR A 68 -28.58 7.43 18.02
C THR A 68 -28.62 8.50 16.94
N THR A 69 -28.29 9.75 17.29
CA THR A 69 -28.34 10.88 16.36
C THR A 69 -27.10 10.95 15.48
N TYR A 70 -25.91 10.59 16.00
CA TYR A 70 -24.64 10.73 15.31
C TYR A 70 -23.76 9.49 15.44
N PRO A 71 -22.99 9.09 14.39
CA PRO A 71 -22.07 7.95 14.44
C PRO A 71 -20.77 8.30 15.21
N LEU A 72 -20.90 8.78 16.46
CA LEU A 72 -19.78 9.22 17.28
C LEU A 72 -18.95 8.04 17.80
N THR A 73 -17.64 8.26 17.97
CA THR A 73 -16.76 7.29 18.61
C THR A 73 -16.94 7.30 20.14
N ALA A 74 -16.71 6.15 20.78
CA ALA A 74 -16.77 6.08 22.26
C ALA A 74 -15.78 7.06 22.92
N TRP A 75 -14.65 7.36 22.28
CA TRP A 75 -13.67 8.33 22.77
C TRP A 75 -14.23 9.76 22.76
N ARG A 76 -14.95 10.12 21.69
CA ARG A 76 -15.62 11.44 21.61
C ARG A 76 -16.66 11.59 22.72
N ILE A 77 -17.53 10.58 22.90
CA ILE A 77 -18.55 10.57 23.96
C ILE A 77 -17.90 10.66 25.35
N HIS A 78 -16.80 9.92 25.56
CA HIS A 78 -16.07 9.97 26.84
C HIS A 78 -15.59 11.39 27.18
N ARG A 79 -15.09 12.11 26.20
CA ARG A 79 -14.66 13.50 26.39
C ARG A 79 -15.84 14.41 26.72
N GLU A 80 -16.96 14.28 25.97
CA GLU A 80 -18.16 15.08 26.20
C GLU A 80 -18.76 14.86 27.59
N ILE A 81 -18.86 13.60 28.09
CA ILE A 81 -19.38 13.34 29.42
C ILE A 81 -18.41 13.70 30.55
N LYS A 82 -17.08 13.67 30.28
CA LYS A 82 -16.09 14.19 31.23
C LYS A 82 -16.26 15.69 31.49
N GLU A 83 -16.49 16.47 30.44
CA GLU A 83 -16.82 17.90 30.54
C GLU A 83 -18.12 18.13 31.33
N LYS A 84 -19.04 17.16 31.36
CA LYS A 84 -20.29 17.16 32.14
C LYS A 84 -20.11 16.55 33.52
N GLY A 85 -18.89 16.25 34.02
CA GLY A 85 -18.61 15.79 35.36
C GLY A 85 -18.50 14.27 35.52
N TYR A 86 -18.40 13.47 34.46
CA TYR A 86 -18.16 12.03 34.55
C TYR A 86 -16.75 11.72 35.07
N THR A 87 -16.69 11.00 36.21
CA THR A 87 -15.44 10.59 36.88
C THR A 87 -15.10 9.11 36.70
N GLY A 88 -15.88 8.38 35.91
CA GLY A 88 -15.67 6.95 35.66
C GLY A 88 -14.65 6.65 34.56
N GLY A 89 -14.27 5.38 34.41
CA GLY A 89 -13.32 4.91 33.40
C GLY A 89 -13.93 4.79 32.02
N TYR A 90 -13.05 4.91 31.00
CA TYR A 90 -13.42 4.74 29.59
C TYR A 90 -13.98 3.35 29.27
N THR A 91 -13.46 2.30 29.92
CA THR A 91 -13.87 0.90 29.68
C THR A 91 -15.34 0.70 29.98
N ILE A 92 -15.83 1.25 31.10
CA ILE A 92 -17.27 1.16 31.52
C ILE A 92 -18.15 1.81 30.45
N LEU A 93 -17.76 2.98 29.96
CA LEU A 93 -18.48 3.66 28.89
C LEU A 93 -18.45 2.85 27.59
N LYS A 94 -17.31 2.33 27.20
CA LYS A 94 -17.15 1.52 25.99
C LYS A 94 -18.03 0.27 26.02
N ASP A 95 -18.07 -0.42 27.15
CA ASP A 95 -18.92 -1.62 27.34
C ASP A 95 -20.41 -1.24 27.30
N TYR A 96 -20.80 -0.15 27.93
CA TYR A 96 -22.18 0.36 27.85
C TYR A 96 -22.54 0.74 26.40
N ILE A 97 -21.70 1.49 25.70
CA ILE A 97 -21.90 1.84 24.28
C ILE A 97 -22.07 0.58 23.44
N ARG A 98 -21.32 -0.50 23.72
CA ARG A 98 -21.45 -1.76 23.00
C ARG A 98 -22.82 -2.41 23.19
N THR A 99 -23.48 -2.23 24.35
CA THR A 99 -24.82 -2.77 24.62
C THR A 99 -25.93 -1.94 23.99
N ILE A 100 -25.75 -0.61 23.94
CA ILE A 100 -26.75 0.32 23.39
C ILE A 100 -26.48 0.72 21.94
N ARG A 101 -25.21 0.63 21.47
CA ARG A 101 -25.01 0.62 20.02
C ARG A 101 -25.89 -0.49 19.53
N PRO A 102 -27.05 -0.13 18.98
CA PRO A 102 -27.90 -1.18 18.49
C PRO A 102 -27.00 -2.02 17.65
N GLN A 103 -27.30 -3.27 17.58
CA GLN A 103 -27.05 -4.08 16.42
C GLN A 103 -27.67 -3.39 15.19
N TYR A 104 -27.65 -2.03 15.18
CA TYR A 104 -27.92 -1.19 14.04
C TYR A 104 -26.94 -1.62 12.99
N LEU A 105 -27.38 -2.76 12.39
CA LEU A 105 -27.25 -2.76 10.98
C LEU A 105 -25.78 -2.54 10.58
N THR A 106 -24.99 -3.54 10.90
CA THR A 106 -24.11 -3.95 9.82
C THR A 106 -25.10 -4.24 8.69
N PRO A 107 -25.27 -3.34 7.71
CA PRO A 107 -26.20 -3.61 6.62
C PRO A 107 -25.85 -4.98 6.08
N ALA A 108 -26.85 -5.82 5.88
CA ALA A 108 -26.63 -7.16 5.35
C ALA A 108 -25.78 -7.02 4.10
N ILE A 109 -24.54 -7.54 4.13
CA ILE A 109 -23.61 -7.44 3.01
C ILE A 109 -24.05 -8.52 2.04
N LEU A 110 -24.60 -8.14 0.91
CA LEU A 110 -24.81 -9.06 -0.18
C LEU A 110 -23.46 -9.46 -0.75
N ARG A 111 -22.92 -10.60 -0.31
CA ARG A 111 -21.73 -11.18 -0.92
C ARG A 111 -22.13 -11.77 -2.26
N PHE A 112 -21.66 -11.16 -3.34
CA PHE A 112 -21.84 -11.74 -4.67
C PHE A 112 -20.60 -12.57 -5.04
N GLU A 113 -20.85 -13.73 -5.59
CA GLU A 113 -19.82 -14.56 -6.20
C GLU A 113 -19.64 -14.15 -7.66
N THR A 114 -18.42 -14.22 -8.15
CA THR A 114 -18.10 -13.94 -9.54
C THR A 114 -17.97 -15.25 -10.29
N PRO A 115 -18.48 -15.36 -11.53
CA PRO A 115 -18.24 -16.53 -12.38
C PRO A 115 -16.74 -16.80 -12.61
N PRO A 116 -16.36 -18.04 -12.98
CA PRO A 116 -14.99 -18.36 -13.36
C PRO A 116 -14.46 -17.44 -14.46
N GLY A 117 -13.20 -17.02 -14.34
CA GLY A 117 -12.52 -16.13 -15.30
C GLY A 117 -13.00 -14.70 -15.35
N LYS A 118 -14.08 -14.35 -14.64
CA LYS A 118 -14.74 -13.05 -14.80
C LYS A 118 -13.96 -11.90 -14.19
N GLN A 119 -13.47 -12.03 -12.95
CA GLN A 119 -12.94 -10.87 -12.23
C GLN A 119 -11.73 -11.20 -11.39
N MET A 120 -10.74 -10.34 -11.46
CA MET A 120 -9.63 -10.23 -10.51
C MET A 120 -9.77 -8.93 -9.72
N GLN A 121 -9.42 -8.94 -8.45
CA GLN A 121 -9.34 -7.74 -7.60
C GLN A 121 -7.88 -7.42 -7.29
N VAL A 122 -7.51 -6.16 -7.45
CA VAL A 122 -6.14 -5.68 -7.22
C VAL A 122 -6.12 -4.59 -6.15
N ASP A 123 -5.14 -4.67 -5.27
CA ASP A 123 -4.90 -3.67 -4.21
C ASP A 123 -3.41 -3.44 -3.95
N TRP A 124 -3.09 -2.25 -3.41
CA TRP A 124 -1.80 -1.91 -2.84
C TRP A 124 -1.90 -1.79 -1.33
N GLY A 125 -0.97 -2.44 -0.62
CA GLY A 125 -0.81 -2.28 0.82
C GLY A 125 0.52 -1.65 1.17
N GLU A 126 0.51 -0.61 1.98
CA GLU A 126 1.75 -0.10 2.59
C GLU A 126 2.18 -1.05 3.73
N CYS A 127 3.40 -1.58 3.66
CA CYS A 127 3.93 -2.57 4.61
C CYS A 127 4.94 -1.98 5.61
N GLY A 128 5.05 -0.63 5.67
CA GLY A 128 6.00 0.05 6.54
C GLY A 128 7.41 0.08 5.96
N SER A 129 8.38 0.36 6.83
CA SER A 129 9.79 0.43 6.46
C SER A 129 10.54 -0.76 7.05
N HIS A 130 11.23 -1.50 6.21
CA HIS A 130 12.04 -2.65 6.57
C HIS A 130 13.50 -2.41 6.21
N GLU A 131 14.39 -3.02 6.96
CA GLU A 131 15.81 -3.05 6.61
C GLU A 131 16.01 -4.12 5.53
N VAL A 132 16.42 -3.68 4.35
CA VAL A 132 16.60 -4.52 3.17
C VAL A 132 17.88 -4.07 2.48
N ASP A 133 18.78 -5.01 2.18
CA ASP A 133 20.10 -4.73 1.57
C ASP A 133 20.90 -3.69 2.38
N GLY A 134 20.85 -3.75 3.72
CA GLY A 134 21.54 -2.84 4.64
C GLY A 134 21.01 -1.41 4.64
N ARG A 135 19.80 -1.17 4.12
CA ARG A 135 19.14 0.15 4.09
C ARG A 135 17.69 0.04 4.50
N LYS A 136 17.22 1.03 5.25
CA LYS A 136 15.79 1.16 5.58
C LYS A 136 15.02 1.65 4.36
N ARG A 137 14.13 0.81 3.83
CA ARG A 137 13.32 1.11 2.64
C ARG A 137 11.83 0.97 2.97
N LYS A 138 11.03 1.85 2.40
CA LYS A 138 9.56 1.72 2.44
C LYS A 138 9.13 0.63 1.48
N ILE A 139 8.34 -0.32 1.98
CA ILE A 139 7.89 -1.49 1.24
C ILE A 139 6.39 -1.38 1.01
N TYR A 140 5.98 -1.70 -0.20
CA TYR A 140 4.59 -1.83 -0.60
C TYR A 140 4.31 -3.28 -1.00
N CYS A 141 3.07 -3.72 -0.85
CA CYS A 141 2.63 -5.03 -1.28
C CYS A 141 1.57 -4.88 -2.37
N PHE A 142 1.85 -5.39 -3.55
CA PHE A 142 0.85 -5.64 -4.57
C PHE A 142 0.10 -6.92 -4.22
N SER A 143 -1.21 -6.91 -4.33
CA SER A 143 -2.07 -8.07 -4.09
C SER A 143 -3.08 -8.21 -5.21
N ALA A 144 -3.13 -9.36 -5.84
CA ALA A 144 -4.10 -9.75 -6.85
C ALA A 144 -4.83 -11.03 -6.41
N ILE A 145 -6.17 -11.04 -6.52
CA ILE A 145 -7.00 -12.19 -6.14
C ILE A 145 -8.04 -12.44 -7.21
N LEU A 146 -8.10 -13.67 -7.73
CA LEU A 146 -9.17 -14.11 -8.61
C LEU A 146 -10.50 -14.22 -7.85
N GLY A 147 -11.55 -13.71 -8.45
CA GLY A 147 -12.84 -13.55 -7.77
C GLY A 147 -13.58 -14.85 -7.52
N TYR A 148 -13.43 -15.86 -8.38
CA TYR A 148 -14.04 -17.16 -8.25
C TYR A 148 -13.18 -18.13 -7.45
N SER A 149 -11.96 -18.42 -7.90
CA SER A 149 -11.09 -19.41 -7.26
C SER A 149 -10.53 -18.96 -5.90
N ARG A 150 -10.52 -17.68 -5.61
CA ARG A 150 -9.81 -17.08 -4.47
C ARG A 150 -8.28 -17.23 -4.53
N MET A 151 -7.78 -17.68 -5.67
CA MET A 151 -6.36 -17.77 -5.93
C MET A 151 -5.71 -16.39 -5.75
N ARG A 152 -4.65 -16.31 -4.96
CA ARG A 152 -3.97 -15.05 -4.63
C ARG A 152 -2.54 -15.04 -5.11
N TYR A 153 -2.13 -13.90 -5.60
CA TYR A 153 -0.75 -13.56 -5.89
C TYR A 153 -0.37 -12.28 -5.16
N MET A 154 0.79 -12.26 -4.56
CA MET A 154 1.33 -11.08 -3.90
C MET A 154 2.81 -10.94 -4.19
N GLU A 155 3.26 -9.69 -4.31
CA GLU A 155 4.67 -9.36 -4.36
C GLU A 155 4.95 -8.02 -3.67
N PHE A 156 6.14 -7.91 -3.07
CA PHE A 156 6.60 -6.64 -2.51
C PHE A 156 7.27 -5.80 -3.58
N THR A 157 7.07 -4.49 -3.49
CA THR A 157 7.66 -3.51 -4.38
C THR A 157 8.24 -2.34 -3.59
N LEU A 158 9.19 -1.64 -4.20
CA LEU A 158 9.81 -0.43 -3.65
C LEU A 158 9.14 0.85 -4.18
N SER A 159 8.29 0.72 -5.18
CA SER A 159 7.53 1.80 -5.81
C SER A 159 6.09 1.36 -6.09
N THR A 160 5.20 2.33 -6.23
CA THR A 160 3.81 2.14 -6.66
C THR A 160 3.53 2.87 -7.97
N ASP A 161 4.56 3.15 -8.78
CA ASP A 161 4.39 3.80 -10.08
C ASP A 161 3.69 2.89 -11.10
N VAL A 162 3.30 3.48 -12.25
CA VAL A 162 2.55 2.76 -13.28
C VAL A 162 3.34 1.61 -13.91
N TYR A 163 4.64 1.74 -14.03
CA TYR A 163 5.48 0.69 -14.62
C TYR A 163 5.63 -0.50 -13.67
N THR A 164 5.78 -0.22 -12.37
CA THR A 164 5.76 -1.24 -11.32
C THR A 164 4.40 -1.96 -11.30
N LEU A 165 3.29 -1.21 -11.40
CA LEU A 165 1.95 -1.78 -11.47
C LEU A 165 1.78 -2.72 -12.65
N ILE A 166 2.23 -2.32 -13.84
CA ILE A 166 2.19 -3.13 -15.06
C ILE A 166 3.03 -4.40 -14.89
N GLN A 167 4.23 -4.29 -14.33
CA GLN A 167 5.08 -5.46 -14.09
C GLN A 167 4.43 -6.44 -13.11
N CYS A 168 3.84 -5.94 -12.03
CA CYS A 168 3.10 -6.79 -11.06
C CYS A 168 1.92 -7.51 -11.71
N HIS A 169 1.21 -6.87 -12.64
CA HIS A 169 0.14 -7.53 -13.40
C HIS A 169 0.67 -8.64 -14.29
N LYS A 170 1.76 -8.40 -15.00
CA LYS A 170 2.40 -9.45 -15.82
C LYS A 170 2.79 -10.66 -14.97
N ASN A 171 3.43 -10.42 -13.83
CA ASN A 171 3.81 -11.48 -12.91
C ASN A 171 2.58 -12.24 -12.35
N ALA A 172 1.49 -11.51 -12.06
CA ALA A 172 0.23 -12.13 -11.61
C ALA A 172 -0.43 -12.96 -12.70
N PHE A 173 -0.46 -12.48 -13.95
CA PHE A 173 -0.99 -13.22 -15.09
C PHE A 173 -0.19 -14.50 -15.35
N ASP A 174 1.14 -14.41 -15.30
CA ASP A 174 2.02 -15.59 -15.41
C ASP A 174 1.74 -16.59 -14.28
N TYR A 175 1.57 -16.12 -13.05
CA TYR A 175 1.28 -16.96 -11.89
C TYR A 175 -0.10 -17.65 -11.98
N PHE A 176 -1.13 -16.95 -12.47
CA PHE A 176 -2.48 -17.52 -12.64
C PHE A 176 -2.61 -18.35 -13.91
N GLY A 177 -1.68 -18.22 -14.84
CA GLY A 177 -1.74 -18.91 -16.15
C GLY A 177 -2.64 -18.24 -17.17
N GLY A 178 -3.09 -16.99 -16.95
CA GLY A 178 -3.96 -16.27 -17.87
C GLY A 178 -4.51 -14.96 -17.33
N ILE A 179 -5.37 -14.33 -18.12
CA ILE A 179 -5.94 -13.00 -17.90
C ILE A 179 -7.45 -13.10 -17.72
N PRO A 180 -8.04 -12.52 -16.65
CA PRO A 180 -9.49 -12.46 -16.45
C PRO A 180 -10.13 -11.40 -17.36
N ASP A 181 -11.46 -11.48 -17.56
CA ASP A 181 -12.22 -10.50 -18.37
C ASP A 181 -12.12 -9.08 -17.82
N GLU A 182 -12.20 -8.92 -16.50
CA GLU A 182 -12.14 -7.61 -15.86
C GLU A 182 -11.30 -7.61 -14.60
N ILE A 183 -10.70 -6.43 -14.31
CA ILE A 183 -9.88 -6.24 -13.11
C ILE A 183 -10.42 -5.06 -12.34
N LEU A 184 -10.74 -5.28 -11.05
CA LEU A 184 -11.29 -4.29 -10.15
C LEU A 184 -10.17 -3.61 -9.35
N TYR A 185 -10.12 -2.28 -9.45
CA TYR A 185 -9.17 -1.42 -8.76
C TYR A 185 -9.83 -0.49 -7.75
N ASP A 186 -9.08 -0.05 -6.78
CA ASP A 186 -9.42 1.16 -6.03
C ASP A 186 -9.12 2.42 -6.86
N ASN A 187 -9.50 3.58 -6.35
CA ASN A 187 -9.28 4.86 -7.03
C ASN A 187 -7.82 5.32 -6.91
N ILE A 188 -6.90 4.60 -7.54
CA ILE A 188 -5.45 4.89 -7.54
C ILE A 188 -5.05 5.65 -8.80
N LYS A 189 -4.22 6.69 -8.64
CA LYS A 189 -3.79 7.57 -9.75
C LYS A 189 -2.98 6.87 -10.83
N THR A 190 -2.34 5.76 -10.52
CA THR A 190 -1.60 4.95 -11.50
C THR A 190 -2.52 4.22 -12.49
N VAL A 191 -3.79 4.04 -12.13
CA VAL A 191 -4.83 3.43 -12.99
C VAL A 191 -5.68 4.52 -13.62
N ILE A 192 -6.22 5.44 -12.79
CA ILE A 192 -7.18 6.44 -13.24
C ILE A 192 -6.74 7.84 -12.81
N ILE A 193 -6.64 8.77 -13.78
CA ILE A 193 -6.26 10.16 -13.52
C ILE A 193 -7.49 10.98 -13.10
N LYS A 194 -8.59 10.87 -13.86
CA LYS A 194 -9.84 11.57 -13.57
C LYS A 194 -11.02 10.62 -13.71
N ARG A 195 -11.77 10.51 -12.63
CA ARG A 195 -12.99 9.71 -12.60
C ARG A 195 -14.17 10.52 -13.11
N ALA A 196 -15.02 9.91 -13.92
CA ALA A 196 -16.29 10.43 -14.39
C ALA A 196 -17.47 9.60 -13.85
N ILE A 197 -18.69 10.11 -13.98
CA ILE A 197 -19.92 9.39 -13.57
C ILE A 197 -20.12 8.13 -14.42
N ARG A 198 -19.87 8.23 -15.72
CA ARG A 198 -19.93 7.10 -16.64
C ARG A 198 -18.53 6.53 -16.86
N ALA A 199 -18.40 5.19 -16.84
CA ALA A 199 -17.09 4.54 -16.98
C ALA A 199 -16.37 4.89 -18.29
N ARG A 200 -17.09 5.10 -19.38
CA ARG A 200 -16.55 5.50 -20.69
C ARG A 200 -15.89 6.88 -20.70
N ASP A 201 -16.24 7.74 -19.73
CA ASP A 201 -15.72 9.11 -19.63
C ASP A 201 -14.56 9.20 -18.61
N HIS A 202 -14.05 8.07 -18.12
CA HIS A 202 -12.88 8.02 -17.27
C HIS A 202 -11.63 8.45 -18.04
N THR A 203 -10.76 9.22 -17.39
CA THR A 203 -9.43 9.51 -17.93
C THR A 203 -8.45 8.53 -17.30
N TRP A 204 -8.04 7.54 -18.07
CA TRP A 204 -7.07 6.55 -17.65
C TRP A 204 -5.64 7.10 -17.68
N ASN A 205 -4.74 6.47 -16.94
CA ASN A 205 -3.32 6.70 -17.16
C ASN A 205 -2.92 6.11 -18.52
N ALA A 206 -2.39 6.92 -19.43
CA ALA A 206 -2.14 6.53 -20.83
C ALA A 206 -1.27 5.26 -20.96
N LYS A 207 -0.26 5.08 -20.10
CA LYS A 207 0.58 3.86 -20.11
C LYS A 207 -0.20 2.63 -19.62
N PHE A 208 -1.10 2.82 -18.66
CA PHE A 208 -1.96 1.74 -18.18
C PHE A 208 -3.09 1.44 -19.19
N GLU A 209 -3.58 2.44 -19.90
CA GLU A 209 -4.57 2.27 -20.97
C GLU A 209 -4.01 1.46 -22.13
N ASP A 210 -2.80 1.75 -22.57
CA ASP A 210 -2.08 0.96 -23.57
C ASP A 210 -1.91 -0.51 -23.10
N PHE A 211 -1.57 -0.72 -21.82
CA PHE A 211 -1.40 -2.05 -21.24
C PHE A 211 -2.69 -2.87 -21.20
N PHE A 212 -3.80 -2.32 -20.69
CA PHE A 212 -5.04 -3.07 -20.61
C PHE A 212 -5.69 -3.30 -21.99
N THR A 213 -5.53 -2.36 -22.92
CA THR A 213 -5.97 -2.51 -24.31
C THR A 213 -5.20 -3.63 -25.01
N HIS A 214 -3.87 -3.69 -24.82
CA HIS A 214 -3.01 -4.74 -25.37
C HIS A 214 -3.42 -6.14 -24.86
N HIS A 215 -3.76 -6.27 -23.59
CA HIS A 215 -4.12 -7.54 -22.96
C HIS A 215 -5.60 -7.89 -23.05
N GLY A 216 -6.45 -6.95 -23.48
CA GLY A 216 -7.86 -7.18 -23.75
C GLY A 216 -8.77 -7.29 -22.50
N PHE A 217 -8.29 -6.92 -21.30
CA PHE A 217 -9.14 -6.93 -20.11
C PHE A 217 -9.80 -5.56 -19.85
N MET A 218 -10.94 -5.57 -19.15
CA MET A 218 -11.67 -4.36 -18.80
C MET A 218 -11.30 -3.88 -17.40
N PRO A 219 -10.68 -2.69 -17.23
CA PRO A 219 -10.46 -2.11 -15.91
C PRO A 219 -11.78 -1.59 -15.32
N ARG A 220 -12.04 -1.92 -14.06
CA ARG A 220 -13.17 -1.44 -13.26
C ARG A 220 -12.64 -0.67 -12.05
N VAL A 221 -13.29 0.42 -11.68
CA VAL A 221 -12.93 1.21 -10.49
C VAL A 221 -14.06 1.14 -9.49
N CYS A 222 -13.74 0.85 -8.22
CA CYS A 222 -14.71 0.79 -7.14
C CYS A 222 -15.50 2.10 -7.02
N LYS A 223 -16.81 2.01 -6.78
CA LYS A 223 -17.63 3.19 -6.49
C LYS A 223 -17.18 3.81 -5.16
N PRO A 224 -17.11 5.17 -5.05
CA PRO A 224 -16.84 5.83 -3.78
C PRO A 224 -17.87 5.38 -2.72
N TYR A 225 -17.42 5.28 -1.47
CA TYR A 225 -18.28 4.95 -0.32
C TYR A 225 -18.96 3.57 -0.38
N ASN A 226 -18.52 2.66 -1.25
CA ASN A 226 -19.00 1.29 -1.26
C ASN A 226 -17.84 0.30 -0.98
N PRO A 227 -17.36 0.21 0.28
CA PRO A 227 -16.21 -0.61 0.65
C PRO A 227 -16.46 -2.11 0.47
N GLN A 228 -17.72 -2.51 0.31
CA GLN A 228 -18.10 -3.93 0.23
C GLN A 228 -17.68 -4.60 -1.08
N THR A 229 -17.47 -3.83 -2.15
CA THR A 229 -17.08 -4.37 -3.46
C THR A 229 -15.67 -4.95 -3.48
N LYS A 230 -14.79 -4.56 -2.54
CA LYS A 230 -13.38 -4.95 -2.50
C LYS A 230 -12.98 -5.81 -1.27
N GLY A 231 -13.96 -6.31 -0.52
CA GLY A 231 -13.70 -7.03 0.74
C GLY A 231 -12.82 -8.28 0.61
N LYS A 232 -12.67 -8.84 -0.60
CA LYS A 232 -11.86 -10.04 -0.85
C LYS A 232 -10.35 -9.73 -0.74
N VAL A 233 -9.89 -8.62 -1.33
CA VAL A 233 -8.47 -8.26 -1.39
C VAL A 233 -7.97 -7.49 -0.17
N GLU A 234 -8.76 -6.59 0.43
CA GLU A 234 -8.37 -5.84 1.63
C GLU A 234 -8.06 -6.76 2.82
N ASN A 235 -8.89 -7.78 3.03
CA ASN A 235 -8.65 -8.78 4.07
C ASN A 235 -7.38 -9.60 3.81
N SER A 236 -7.02 -9.80 2.55
CA SER A 236 -5.85 -10.56 2.15
C SER A 236 -4.55 -9.86 2.54
N ILE A 237 -4.44 -8.55 2.32
CA ILE A 237 -3.26 -7.77 2.75
C ILE A 237 -3.14 -7.75 4.29
N LYS A 238 -4.26 -7.59 5.00
CA LYS A 238 -4.27 -7.65 6.47
C LYS A 238 -3.84 -9.02 6.99
N PHE A 239 -4.28 -10.08 6.34
CA PHE A 239 -3.90 -11.45 6.65
C PHE A 239 -2.41 -11.67 6.41
N MET A 240 -1.90 -11.30 5.23
CA MET A 240 -0.48 -11.40 4.90
C MET A 240 0.40 -10.65 5.91
N LYS A 241 0.03 -9.44 6.33
CA LYS A 241 0.79 -8.68 7.33
C LYS A 241 0.87 -9.40 8.67
N LYS A 242 -0.20 -10.07 9.11
CA LYS A 242 -0.26 -10.78 10.39
C LYS A 242 0.40 -12.15 10.33
N ASP A 243 0.15 -12.90 9.26
CA ASP A 243 0.55 -14.30 9.14
C ASP A 243 1.95 -14.47 8.53
N PHE A 244 2.37 -13.52 7.68
CA PHE A 244 3.66 -13.61 7.00
C PHE A 244 4.65 -12.52 7.42
N LEU A 245 4.26 -11.24 7.39
CA LEU A 245 5.23 -10.16 7.57
C LEU A 245 5.66 -10.00 9.02
N LEU A 246 4.74 -10.18 9.96
CA LEU A 246 5.02 -10.03 11.39
C LEU A 246 5.90 -11.19 11.89
N GLY A 247 7.05 -10.86 12.46
CA GLY A 247 7.98 -11.85 13.06
C GLY A 247 8.96 -12.50 12.09
N ASN A 248 8.80 -12.33 10.77
CA ASN A 248 9.78 -12.83 9.79
C ASN A 248 10.93 -11.85 9.60
N ARG A 249 12.12 -12.41 9.34
CA ARG A 249 13.33 -11.67 8.99
C ARG A 249 13.72 -11.98 7.54
N PHE A 250 14.21 -10.96 6.84
CA PHE A 250 14.58 -11.07 5.43
C PHE A 250 16.02 -10.59 5.26
N THR A 251 16.78 -11.28 4.43
CA THR A 251 18.19 -10.98 4.18
C THR A 251 18.37 -9.99 3.04
N SER A 252 17.47 -10.02 2.06
CA SER A 252 17.48 -9.16 0.88
C SER A 252 16.06 -8.95 0.34
N PHE A 253 15.90 -7.99 -0.57
CA PHE A 253 14.62 -7.77 -1.24
C PHE A 253 14.16 -8.97 -2.11
N PRO A 254 15.02 -9.64 -2.87
CA PRO A 254 14.67 -10.89 -3.54
C PRO A 254 14.27 -12.02 -2.57
N ASP A 255 14.99 -12.20 -1.45
CA ASP A 255 14.63 -13.18 -0.41
C ASP A 255 13.23 -12.92 0.14
N MET A 256 12.89 -11.64 0.38
CA MET A 256 11.56 -11.24 0.87
C MET A 256 10.45 -11.65 -0.11
N ASN A 257 10.63 -11.42 -1.41
CA ASN A 257 9.67 -11.80 -2.44
C ASN A 257 9.60 -13.31 -2.68
N GLN A 258 10.72 -14.00 -2.64
CA GLN A 258 10.75 -15.46 -2.75
C GLN A 258 9.96 -16.14 -1.61
N LYS A 259 10.17 -15.70 -0.37
CA LYS A 259 9.43 -16.19 0.79
C LYS A 259 7.95 -15.86 0.72
N LEU A 260 7.59 -14.67 0.23
CA LEU A 260 6.20 -14.27 0.04
C LEU A 260 5.51 -15.15 -1.02
N LEU A 261 6.18 -15.46 -2.11
CA LEU A 261 5.65 -16.37 -3.13
C LEU A 261 5.43 -17.78 -2.59
N GLN A 262 6.38 -18.31 -1.79
CA GLN A 262 6.23 -19.59 -1.10
C GLN A 262 5.03 -19.57 -0.13
N TRP A 263 4.83 -18.45 0.58
CA TRP A 263 3.66 -18.25 1.44
C TRP A 263 2.37 -18.22 0.63
N CYS A 264 2.32 -17.53 -0.51
CA CYS A 264 1.17 -17.55 -1.41
C CYS A 264 0.84 -18.97 -1.86
N ASN A 265 1.85 -19.74 -2.28
CA ASN A 265 1.67 -21.13 -2.71
C ASN A 265 1.10 -22.01 -1.60
N ARG A 266 1.61 -21.85 -0.36
CA ARG A 266 1.09 -22.58 0.81
C ARG A 266 -0.38 -22.25 1.05
N VAL A 267 -0.72 -20.96 1.14
CA VAL A 267 -2.09 -20.52 1.46
C VAL A 267 -3.08 -20.85 0.34
N ASN A 268 -2.64 -20.85 -0.92
CA ASN A 268 -3.47 -21.28 -2.05
C ASN A 268 -3.70 -22.80 -2.09
N GLY A 269 -2.89 -23.56 -1.36
CA GLY A 269 -3.06 -25.02 -1.16
C GLY A 269 -3.90 -25.37 0.07
N GLU A 270 -4.30 -24.41 0.89
CA GLU A 270 -5.12 -24.63 2.09
C GLU A 270 -6.61 -24.41 1.78
N ILE A 271 -7.50 -25.04 2.56
CA ILE A 271 -8.95 -24.84 2.42
C ILE A 271 -9.29 -23.39 2.73
N HIS A 272 -9.91 -22.69 1.78
CA HIS A 272 -10.28 -21.30 1.94
C HIS A 272 -11.54 -21.15 2.80
N GLY A 273 -11.48 -20.29 3.84
CA GLY A 273 -12.51 -20.18 4.87
C GLY A 273 -13.91 -19.76 4.41
N SER A 274 -14.09 -19.19 3.21
CA SER A 274 -15.43 -18.80 2.69
C SER A 274 -15.94 -19.68 1.57
N THR A 275 -15.08 -20.35 0.80
CA THR A 275 -15.48 -21.28 -0.27
C THR A 275 -15.49 -22.72 0.22
N HIS A 276 -14.78 -23.03 1.30
CA HIS A 276 -14.57 -24.36 1.83
C HIS A 276 -13.88 -25.32 0.86
N GLU A 277 -13.18 -24.77 -0.13
CA GLU A 277 -12.47 -25.48 -1.18
C GLU A 277 -11.03 -24.96 -1.29
N ILE A 278 -10.14 -25.73 -1.90
CA ILE A 278 -8.75 -25.34 -2.13
C ILE A 278 -8.67 -24.42 -3.35
N PRO A 279 -8.07 -23.22 -3.24
CA PRO A 279 -7.94 -22.29 -4.37
C PRO A 279 -7.28 -22.89 -5.62
N TYR A 280 -6.26 -23.74 -5.48
CA TYR A 280 -5.63 -24.44 -6.60
C TYR A 280 -6.58 -25.37 -7.35
N ASP A 281 -7.52 -26.02 -6.66
CA ASP A 281 -8.47 -26.89 -7.33
C ASP A 281 -9.49 -26.05 -8.09
N ARG A 282 -9.97 -24.97 -7.51
CA ARG A 282 -10.88 -24.02 -8.18
C ARG A 282 -10.22 -23.26 -9.33
N LEU A 283 -8.88 -23.08 -9.30
CA LEU A 283 -8.16 -22.46 -10.42
C LEU A 283 -8.32 -23.27 -11.73
N LYS A 284 -8.47 -24.58 -11.64
CA LYS A 284 -8.68 -25.45 -12.82
C LYS A 284 -9.99 -25.18 -13.55
N GLU A 285 -10.95 -24.57 -12.86
CA GLU A 285 -12.26 -24.18 -13.40
C GLU A 285 -12.28 -22.74 -13.93
N GLU A 286 -11.23 -21.94 -13.67
CA GLU A 286 -11.14 -20.56 -14.15
C GLU A 286 -11.01 -20.53 -15.68
N ILE A 287 -11.80 -19.66 -16.32
CA ILE A 287 -11.79 -19.47 -17.77
C ILE A 287 -10.99 -18.18 -18.05
N LEU A 288 -9.67 -18.31 -18.07
CA LEU A 288 -8.77 -17.18 -18.31
C LEU A 288 -8.32 -17.12 -19.76
N THR A 289 -8.14 -15.92 -20.30
CA THR A 289 -7.53 -15.73 -21.63
C THR A 289 -6.06 -16.16 -21.59
N SER A 290 -5.68 -17.10 -22.43
CA SER A 290 -4.32 -17.64 -22.49
C SER A 290 -3.30 -16.59 -22.91
N LEU A 291 -2.18 -16.51 -22.18
CA LEU A 291 -1.06 -15.60 -22.49
C LEU A 291 -0.40 -15.93 -23.83
N GLY A 292 -0.39 -17.18 -24.24
CA GLY A 292 0.19 -17.62 -25.52
C GLY A 292 -0.50 -17.04 -26.76
N LEU A 293 -1.72 -16.50 -26.62
CA LEU A 293 -2.46 -15.85 -27.69
C LEU A 293 -2.10 -14.35 -27.85
N ILE A 294 -1.36 -13.77 -26.89
CA ILE A 294 -1.07 -12.35 -26.85
C ILE A 294 0.43 -12.13 -27.01
N LYS A 295 0.82 -11.18 -27.87
CA LYS A 295 2.22 -10.81 -28.03
C LYS A 295 2.79 -10.31 -26.69
N PRO A 296 4.07 -10.59 -26.36
CA PRO A 296 4.68 -10.07 -25.14
C PRO A 296 4.60 -8.54 -25.06
N TYR A 297 4.09 -8.02 -23.95
CA TYR A 297 4.06 -6.58 -23.71
C TYR A 297 5.42 -6.10 -23.22
N ILE A 298 6.02 -5.16 -23.95
CA ILE A 298 7.32 -4.57 -23.59
C ILE A 298 7.06 -3.28 -22.81
N ILE A 299 7.50 -3.25 -21.56
CA ILE A 299 7.41 -2.06 -20.71
C ILE A 299 8.47 -1.06 -21.14
N ARG A 300 8.06 0.03 -21.78
CA ARG A 300 8.94 1.14 -22.16
C ARG A 300 8.77 2.29 -21.18
N ARG A 301 9.77 2.49 -20.35
CA ARG A 301 9.82 3.62 -19.43
C ARG A 301 10.52 4.79 -20.11
N GLU A 302 9.86 5.93 -20.16
CA GLU A 302 10.39 7.14 -20.75
C GLU A 302 10.81 8.12 -19.66
N GLU A 303 12.04 8.60 -19.73
CA GLU A 303 12.58 9.57 -18.80
C GLU A 303 13.26 10.73 -19.55
N PRO A 304 12.80 11.99 -19.36
CA PRO A 304 13.50 13.14 -19.94
C PRO A 304 14.84 13.37 -19.21
N ARG A 305 15.88 13.62 -19.98
CA ARG A 305 17.21 13.98 -19.48
C ARG A 305 17.76 15.14 -20.30
N ARG A 306 18.68 15.87 -19.69
CA ARG A 306 19.48 16.86 -20.39
C ARG A 306 20.84 16.26 -20.70
N ILE A 307 21.26 16.37 -21.95
CA ILE A 307 22.62 16.06 -22.38
C ILE A 307 23.53 17.19 -21.88
N LEU A 308 24.56 16.83 -21.15
CA LEU A 308 25.55 17.76 -20.64
C LEU A 308 26.40 18.31 -21.77
N ARG A 309 27.14 19.41 -21.56
CA ARG A 309 27.99 20.03 -22.55
C ARG A 309 29.19 19.16 -22.97
N ASP A 310 29.56 18.21 -22.11
CA ASP A 310 30.60 17.21 -22.36
C ASP A 310 30.09 15.98 -23.12
N SER A 311 28.85 16.04 -23.67
CA SER A 311 28.22 14.99 -24.47
C SER A 311 27.90 13.72 -23.67
N TYR A 312 27.51 13.87 -22.41
CA TYR A 312 27.05 12.79 -21.57
C TYR A 312 25.66 13.10 -20.96
N PHE A 313 24.91 12.07 -20.66
CA PHE A 313 23.77 12.13 -19.77
C PHE A 313 23.97 11.20 -18.57
N SER A 314 23.32 11.48 -17.46
CA SER A 314 23.38 10.64 -16.26
C SER A 314 22.14 9.79 -16.13
N TYR A 315 22.33 8.48 -15.86
CA TYR A 315 21.29 7.56 -15.51
C TYR A 315 21.78 6.59 -14.42
N ASN A 316 21.03 6.45 -13.31
CA ASN A 316 21.38 5.60 -12.17
C ASN A 316 22.81 5.75 -11.63
N GLY A 317 23.37 6.99 -11.67
CA GLY A 317 24.72 7.28 -11.19
C GLY A 317 25.84 6.95 -12.16
N THR A 318 25.51 6.51 -13.38
CA THR A 318 26.44 6.27 -14.48
C THR A 318 26.27 7.34 -15.56
N LEU A 319 27.37 7.83 -16.11
CA LEU A 319 27.42 8.75 -17.24
C LEU A 319 27.54 7.97 -18.56
N TYR A 320 26.64 8.21 -19.50
CA TYR A 320 26.63 7.60 -20.84
C TYR A 320 26.90 8.64 -21.91
N SER A 321 27.82 8.36 -22.84
CA SER A 321 28.13 9.28 -23.92
C SER A 321 27.04 9.30 -24.99
N VAL A 322 26.85 10.43 -25.64
CA VAL A 322 26.04 10.59 -26.86
C VAL A 322 26.82 11.31 -27.93
N PRO A 323 26.42 11.26 -29.23
CA PRO A 323 27.07 12.00 -30.26
C PRO A 323 27.15 13.49 -29.90
N TYR A 324 28.31 14.08 -30.03
CA TYR A 324 28.64 15.43 -29.55
C TYR A 324 27.76 16.54 -30.12
N GLN A 325 27.18 16.32 -31.32
CA GLN A 325 26.28 17.26 -31.99
C GLN A 325 25.03 17.56 -31.16
N TYR A 326 24.63 16.66 -30.23
CA TYR A 326 23.46 16.80 -29.39
C TYR A 326 23.77 17.38 -27.99
N ALA A 327 25.03 17.82 -27.77
CA ALA A 327 25.44 18.39 -26.48
C ALA A 327 24.56 19.60 -26.08
N GLY A 328 24.10 19.63 -24.83
CA GLY A 328 23.23 20.68 -24.27
C GLY A 328 21.74 20.54 -24.57
N GLN A 329 21.33 19.62 -25.44
CA GLN A 329 19.93 19.41 -25.81
C GLN A 329 19.18 18.58 -24.76
N LYS A 330 17.85 18.59 -24.85
CA LYS A 330 16.97 17.70 -24.09
C LYS A 330 16.80 16.39 -24.85
N ALA A 331 17.01 15.28 -24.17
CA ALA A 331 16.81 13.95 -24.71
C ALA A 331 15.71 13.23 -23.93
N LEU A 332 15.04 12.30 -24.59
CA LEU A 332 14.14 11.33 -24.00
C LEU A 332 14.82 9.97 -23.98
N LEU A 333 15.01 9.41 -22.79
CA LEU A 333 15.52 8.05 -22.63
C LEU A 333 14.35 7.08 -22.69
N GLU A 334 14.36 6.14 -23.60
CA GLU A 334 13.50 4.96 -23.55
C GLU A 334 14.27 3.82 -22.89
N LEU A 335 13.74 3.37 -21.77
CA LEU A 335 14.34 2.33 -20.94
C LEU A 335 13.57 1.02 -21.16
N GLU A 336 14.24 0.05 -21.68
CA GLU A 336 13.77 -1.33 -21.75
C GLU A 336 14.64 -2.19 -20.81
N ALA A 337 14.26 -3.40 -20.48
CA ALA A 337 14.87 -4.25 -19.44
C ALA A 337 16.38 -4.02 -19.18
N THR A 338 17.20 -4.01 -20.22
CA THR A 338 18.67 -3.85 -20.13
C THR A 338 19.22 -2.76 -21.05
N THR A 339 18.37 -2.09 -21.83
CA THR A 339 18.79 -1.16 -22.88
C THR A 339 18.27 0.24 -22.63
N ILE A 340 19.09 1.25 -22.88
CA ILE A 340 18.75 2.67 -22.87
C ILE A 340 18.81 3.15 -24.30
N THR A 341 17.68 3.49 -24.90
CA THR A 341 17.61 4.15 -26.20
C THR A 341 17.46 5.65 -26.00
N VAL A 342 18.29 6.45 -26.61
CA VAL A 342 18.32 7.91 -26.46
C VAL A 342 17.72 8.56 -27.68
N LYS A 343 16.69 9.40 -27.48
CA LYS A 343 16.03 10.15 -28.54
C LYS A 343 16.15 11.65 -28.32
N VAL A 344 16.32 12.39 -29.41
CA VAL A 344 16.21 13.85 -29.44
C VAL A 344 15.11 14.20 -30.45
N GLY A 345 14.00 14.79 -29.99
CA GLY A 345 12.80 14.87 -30.81
C GLY A 345 12.27 13.47 -31.15
N SER A 346 12.08 13.18 -32.43
CA SER A 346 11.66 11.87 -32.95
C SER A 346 12.83 10.96 -33.36
N GLU A 347 14.06 11.47 -33.36
CA GLU A 347 15.23 10.75 -33.82
C GLU A 347 15.87 9.93 -32.72
N VAL A 348 16.20 8.66 -33.01
CA VAL A 348 17.04 7.81 -32.16
C VAL A 348 18.51 8.14 -32.45
N ILE A 349 19.22 8.73 -31.48
CA ILE A 349 20.61 9.18 -31.65
C ILE A 349 21.64 8.13 -31.22
N CYS A 350 21.32 7.27 -30.26
CA CYS A 350 22.19 6.15 -29.87
C CYS A 350 21.41 5.19 -28.92
N SER A 351 22.01 4.03 -28.67
CA SER A 351 21.57 3.10 -27.63
C SER A 351 22.76 2.59 -26.81
N HIS A 352 22.48 2.24 -25.54
CA HIS A 352 23.44 1.69 -24.60
C HIS A 352 22.88 0.47 -23.89
N GLN A 353 23.72 -0.48 -23.55
CA GLN A 353 23.41 -1.47 -22.53
C GLN A 353 23.52 -0.81 -21.15
N MET A 354 22.58 -1.10 -20.27
CA MET A 354 22.63 -0.61 -18.90
C MET A 354 23.84 -1.19 -18.18
N ALA A 355 24.71 -0.31 -17.69
CA ALA A 355 25.91 -0.72 -16.99
C ALA A 355 25.60 -1.14 -15.54
N SER A 356 26.43 -2.02 -14.97
CA SER A 356 26.41 -2.33 -13.55
C SER A 356 26.56 -1.06 -12.70
N PRO A 357 25.95 -0.97 -11.50
CA PRO A 357 26.03 0.19 -10.60
C PRO A 357 27.46 0.59 -10.19
N THR A 358 28.40 -0.30 -10.35
CA THR A 358 29.83 -0.05 -10.11
C THR A 358 30.49 0.78 -11.21
N VAL A 359 29.96 0.76 -12.45
CA VAL A 359 30.49 1.49 -13.59
C VAL A 359 30.02 2.95 -13.52
N LYS A 360 30.98 3.87 -13.42
CA LYS A 360 30.68 5.30 -13.33
C LYS A 360 30.53 6.00 -14.67
N LYS A 361 31.14 5.46 -15.74
CA LYS A 361 31.16 6.11 -17.07
C LYS A 361 31.23 5.08 -18.20
N VAL A 362 30.29 5.19 -19.16
CA VAL A 362 30.24 4.41 -20.39
C VAL A 362 30.55 5.37 -21.56
N ARG A 363 31.60 5.10 -22.32
CA ARG A 363 32.04 5.95 -23.44
C ARG A 363 32.10 5.13 -24.71
N ILE A 364 31.44 5.63 -25.75
CA ILE A 364 31.55 5.15 -27.13
C ILE A 364 32.44 6.15 -27.88
N LYS A 365 33.55 5.68 -28.48
CA LYS A 365 34.57 6.55 -29.13
C LYS A 365 33.98 7.31 -30.31
N GLU A 366 33.11 6.68 -31.05
CA GLU A 366 32.46 7.19 -32.26
C GLU A 366 31.63 8.46 -31.97
N HIS A 367 31.10 8.60 -30.76
CA HIS A 367 30.33 9.76 -30.34
C HIS A 367 31.14 11.07 -30.33
N PHE A 368 32.47 10.99 -30.34
CA PHE A 368 33.39 12.13 -30.29
C PHE A 368 34.16 12.31 -31.57
N THR A 369 33.85 11.52 -32.62
CA THR A 369 34.55 11.61 -33.91
C THR A 369 34.26 12.97 -34.57
N GLY A 370 35.30 13.75 -34.87
CA GLY A 370 35.18 15.07 -35.46
C GLY A 370 35.09 16.23 -34.45
N LEU A 371 34.84 16.00 -33.18
CA LEU A 371 34.72 17.04 -32.13
C LEU A 371 36.00 17.95 -32.10
N GLN A 372 37.17 17.38 -32.14
CA GLN A 372 38.42 18.17 -32.11
C GLN A 372 38.54 19.13 -33.29
N LYS A 373 38.16 18.70 -34.50
CA LYS A 373 38.18 19.56 -35.71
C LYS A 373 37.20 20.73 -35.55
N GLU A 374 36.00 20.46 -35.00
CA GLU A 374 34.98 21.48 -34.80
C GLU A 374 35.35 22.49 -33.69
N VAL A 375 35.94 22.02 -32.58
CA VAL A 375 36.46 22.88 -31.52
C VAL A 375 37.57 23.79 -32.04
N MET A 376 38.49 23.26 -32.84
CA MET A 376 39.56 24.05 -33.50
C MET A 376 38.97 25.09 -34.47
N ALA A 377 38.01 24.69 -35.31
CA ALA A 377 37.34 25.62 -36.25
C ALA A 377 36.59 26.72 -35.53
N ASN A 378 35.88 26.41 -34.44
CA ASN A 378 35.16 27.37 -33.63
C ASN A 378 36.09 28.33 -32.87
N ASN A 379 37.24 27.87 -32.40
CA ASN A 379 38.24 28.71 -31.76
C ASN A 379 38.87 29.67 -32.80
N SER A 380 39.17 29.19 -34.00
CA SER A 380 39.67 30.02 -35.11
C SER A 380 38.67 31.12 -35.49
N ARG A 381 37.37 30.78 -35.62
CA ARG A 381 36.31 31.76 -35.86
C ARG A 381 36.19 32.80 -34.73
N LYS A 382 36.24 32.39 -33.46
CA LYS A 382 36.22 33.31 -32.32
C LYS A 382 37.41 34.26 -32.31
N THR A 383 38.58 33.78 -32.68
CA THR A 383 39.78 34.60 -32.77
C THR A 383 39.65 35.61 -33.89
N GLN A 384 39.06 35.21 -35.03
CA GLN A 384 38.82 36.08 -36.18
C GLN A 384 37.76 37.17 -35.84
N PHE A 385 36.64 36.78 -35.24
CA PHE A 385 35.64 37.76 -34.74
C PHE A 385 36.21 38.73 -33.71
N ALA A 386 37.09 38.28 -32.82
CA ALA A 386 37.75 39.13 -31.83
C ALA A 386 38.77 40.08 -32.47
N GLN A 387 39.41 39.69 -33.59
CA GLN A 387 40.28 40.56 -34.38
C GLN A 387 39.47 41.58 -35.20
N ASP A 388 38.40 41.15 -35.85
CA ASP A 388 37.52 42.03 -36.60
C ASP A 388 36.78 43.05 -35.67
N ALA A 389 36.39 42.65 -34.48
CA ALA A 389 35.82 43.55 -33.50
C ALA A 389 36.79 44.60 -32.97
N ARG A 390 38.07 44.27 -32.91
CA ARG A 390 39.12 45.27 -32.56
C ARG A 390 39.40 46.29 -33.66
N HIS A 391 39.07 45.99 -34.94
CA HIS A 391 39.26 46.87 -36.07
C HIS A 391 38.03 47.73 -36.41
N SER A 392 36.87 47.42 -35.83
CA SER A 392 35.59 48.06 -36.18
C SER A 392 34.95 48.92 -35.06
N GLN A 393 35.60 49.12 -33.92
CA GLN A 393 35.07 49.98 -32.87
C GLN A 393 35.80 51.33 -32.84
N PRO A 394 35.10 52.48 -33.02
CA PRO A 394 35.61 53.73 -32.55
C PRO A 394 35.79 53.66 -31.05
N PHE A 395 36.93 54.14 -30.57
CA PHE A 395 37.23 54.25 -29.14
C PHE A 395 36.12 55.13 -28.50
N PHE A 396 35.13 54.56 -27.87
CA PHE A 396 34.31 55.25 -26.89
C PHE A 396 35.08 55.18 -25.57
N GLU A 397 35.61 56.29 -25.16
CA GLU A 397 36.15 56.48 -23.83
C GLU A 397 35.00 56.26 -22.84
N ILE A 398 34.99 55.12 -22.19
CA ILE A 398 34.00 54.86 -21.13
C ILE A 398 34.47 55.68 -19.94
N VAL A 399 33.90 56.85 -19.76
CA VAL A 399 34.04 57.62 -18.54
C VAL A 399 33.23 56.86 -17.49
N TYR A 400 33.91 56.16 -16.63
CA TYR A 400 33.27 55.55 -15.44
C TYR A 400 32.85 56.73 -14.53
N PRO A 401 31.63 56.76 -14.07
CA PRO A 401 31.25 57.71 -13.03
C PRO A 401 32.13 57.44 -11.82
N ASP A 402 32.60 58.50 -11.17
CA ASP A 402 33.37 58.42 -9.93
C ASP A 402 32.66 57.53 -8.96
N VAL A 403 33.24 56.39 -8.66
CA VAL A 403 32.72 55.44 -7.65
C VAL A 403 33.21 56.00 -6.30
N GLU A 404 32.30 56.53 -5.54
CA GLU A 404 32.56 56.96 -4.17
C GLU A 404 32.92 55.72 -3.34
N GLU A 405 34.19 55.62 -2.93
CA GLU A 405 34.61 54.57 -2.02
C GLU A 405 33.96 54.78 -0.66
N ARG A 406 32.96 54.05 -0.34
CA ARG A 406 32.31 54.04 0.96
C ARG A 406 33.13 53.18 1.93
N GLN A 407 33.42 53.71 3.10
CA GLN A 407 34.11 52.95 4.15
C GLN A 407 33.25 51.73 4.57
N LEU A 408 33.89 50.61 4.83
CA LEU A 408 33.24 49.34 5.22
C LEU A 408 32.31 49.51 6.45
N SER A 409 32.63 50.46 7.36
CA SER A 409 31.78 50.82 8.49
C SER A 409 30.35 51.31 8.13
N THR A 410 30.14 51.76 6.89
CA THR A 410 28.81 52.17 6.43
C THR A 410 27.89 50.95 6.27
N TYR A 411 28.41 49.74 6.17
CA TYR A 411 27.62 48.48 6.03
C TYR A 411 27.38 47.79 7.38
N ASP A 412 28.04 48.21 8.46
CA ASP A 412 27.85 47.67 9.82
C ASP A 412 26.42 47.97 10.36
N VAL A 413 25.80 49.02 9.85
CA VAL A 413 24.40 49.36 10.21
C VAL A 413 23.40 48.29 9.77
N PHE A 414 23.71 47.52 8.73
CA PHE A 414 22.85 46.43 8.23
C PHE A 414 23.15 45.08 8.86
N ALA A 415 24.27 44.94 9.58
CA ALA A 415 24.64 43.70 10.25
C ALA A 415 23.96 43.49 11.63
N GLY A 416 23.19 44.49 12.12
CA GLY A 416 22.61 44.53 13.47
C GLY A 416 21.18 43.94 13.59
N GLU A 417 20.53 43.53 12.52
CA GLU A 417 19.12 43.04 12.55
C GLU A 417 18.95 41.58 12.09
N VAL A 418 19.79 40.68 12.56
CA VAL A 418 19.44 39.25 12.56
C VAL A 418 19.56 38.72 13.95
N ARG A 419 18.49 38.78 14.72
CA ARG A 419 18.30 37.98 15.94
C ARG A 419 17.44 36.76 15.62
N PRO A 420 17.64 35.66 16.41
CA PRO A 420 17.40 34.28 16.07
C PRO A 420 15.93 33.88 15.91
#